data_4604bd29ed699dd1ac66c3236ea167aa
#
_entry.id   4604bd29ed699dd1ac66c3236ea167aa
#
_cell.length_a   1.000
_cell.length_b   1.000
_cell.length_c   1.000
_cell.angle_alpha   90.00
_cell.angle_beta   90.00
_cell.angle_gamma   90.00
#
_symmetry.space_group_name_H-M   'P 1'
#
loop_
_entity.id
_entity.type
_entity.pdbx_description
1 polymer ?
#
loop_
_entity_poly.entity_id
_entity_poly.type
_entity_poly.pdbx_seq_one_letter_code
_entity_poly.pdbx_strand_id
1 'polypeptide(L)'
;MESESIYSYLTRRGVSRRDFLKFCASTAATLGLCSSGATQIAEALEKKQRPSVVWMHLSECTGDSESVLRATKPTISQIVLDIISLDYHETLMAPAGFAAEKSLQDILKNKKGQYLAVYEGAVPMKDGGIYCCVAGKSAIQIVKEVAAG
;
A
#
# COMPACT_ATOMS: atom_id res chain seq x y z
N MET A 1 13.19 -7.82 16.04
CA MET A 1 13.04 -8.76 14.92
C MET A 1 13.59 -8.08 13.68
N GLU A 2 14.67 -8.60 13.10
CA GLU A 2 15.19 -8.06 11.84
C GLU A 2 14.17 -8.32 10.73
N SER A 3 13.77 -7.27 10.02
CA SER A 3 12.86 -7.38 8.88
C SER A 3 13.57 -8.15 7.75
N GLU A 4 13.06 -9.32 7.39
CA GLU A 4 13.52 -10.09 6.26
C GLU A 4 13.11 -9.40 4.95
N SER A 5 13.99 -9.35 3.93
CA SER A 5 13.61 -8.82 2.62
C SER A 5 12.65 -9.78 1.90
N ILE A 6 11.83 -9.25 0.99
CA ILE A 6 10.92 -10.06 0.17
C ILE A 6 11.71 -11.10 -0.63
N TYR A 7 12.89 -10.72 -1.15
CA TYR A 7 13.78 -11.65 -1.84
C TYR A 7 14.22 -12.81 -0.95
N SER A 8 14.66 -12.53 0.29
CA SER A 8 15.09 -13.57 1.25
C SER A 8 13.92 -14.51 1.59
N TYR A 9 12.72 -13.98 1.80
CA TYR A 9 11.51 -14.75 2.04
C TYR A 9 11.16 -15.69 0.87
N LEU A 10 11.19 -15.19 -0.37
CA LEU A 10 10.91 -15.97 -1.56
C LEU A 10 11.95 -17.07 -1.80
N THR A 11 13.23 -16.76 -1.57
CA THR A 11 14.34 -17.73 -1.69
C THR A 11 14.19 -18.87 -0.70
N ARG A 12 13.80 -18.59 0.53
CA ARG A 12 13.52 -19.60 1.55
C ARG A 12 12.35 -20.51 1.16
N ARG A 13 11.42 -20.03 0.36
CA ARG A 13 10.30 -20.80 -0.19
C ARG A 13 10.63 -21.54 -1.49
N GLY A 14 11.89 -21.56 -1.89
CA GLY A 14 12.35 -22.31 -3.06
C GLY A 14 12.25 -21.56 -4.39
N VAL A 15 11.94 -20.26 -4.38
CA VAL A 15 11.98 -19.44 -5.59
C VAL A 15 13.44 -19.22 -5.98
N SER A 16 13.81 -19.65 -7.18
CA SER A 16 15.17 -19.42 -7.68
C SER A 16 15.40 -17.94 -8.02
N ARG A 17 16.67 -17.48 -7.93
CA ARG A 17 17.06 -16.14 -8.35
C ARG A 17 16.61 -15.83 -9.79
N ARG A 18 16.66 -16.81 -10.66
CA ARG A 18 16.24 -16.67 -12.06
C ARG A 18 14.73 -16.40 -12.16
N ASP A 19 13.91 -17.11 -11.37
CA ASP A 19 12.46 -16.92 -11.41
C ASP A 19 12.05 -15.61 -10.72
N PHE A 20 12.77 -15.21 -9.67
CA PHE A 20 12.63 -13.89 -9.08
C PHE A 20 12.89 -12.76 -10.08
N LEU A 21 13.97 -12.84 -10.85
CA LEU A 21 14.30 -11.83 -11.88
C LEU A 21 13.28 -11.85 -13.04
N LYS A 22 12.78 -13.02 -13.44
CA LYS A 22 11.70 -13.11 -14.42
C LYS A 22 10.42 -12.44 -13.91
N PHE A 23 10.08 -12.65 -12.65
CA PHE A 23 8.95 -11.97 -12.00
C PHE A 23 9.13 -10.46 -12.03
N CYS A 24 10.30 -9.93 -11.65
CA CYS A 24 10.58 -8.50 -11.71
C CYS A 24 10.46 -7.95 -13.15
N ALA A 25 10.96 -8.69 -14.14
CA ALA A 25 10.88 -8.29 -15.54
C ALA A 25 9.43 -8.28 -16.07
N SER A 26 8.64 -9.30 -15.74
CA SER A 26 7.22 -9.36 -16.15
C SER A 26 6.40 -8.24 -15.46
N THR A 27 6.67 -7.97 -14.20
CA THR A 27 6.02 -6.87 -13.46
C THR A 27 6.38 -5.51 -14.06
N ALA A 28 7.67 -5.28 -14.38
CA ALA A 28 8.10 -4.06 -15.05
C ALA A 28 7.40 -3.87 -16.41
N ALA A 29 7.29 -4.93 -17.22
CA ALA A 29 6.60 -4.89 -18.50
C ALA A 29 5.11 -4.58 -18.35
N THR A 30 4.45 -5.18 -17.35
CA THR A 30 3.02 -4.93 -17.06
C THR A 30 2.77 -3.49 -16.63
N LEU A 31 3.69 -2.91 -15.86
CA LEU A 31 3.62 -1.52 -15.41
C LEU A 31 4.11 -0.51 -16.46
N GLY A 32 4.52 -0.95 -17.64
CA GLY A 32 5.02 -0.08 -18.71
C GLY A 32 6.34 0.63 -18.37
N LEU A 33 7.14 0.06 -17.45
CA LEU A 33 8.43 0.62 -17.06
C LEU A 33 9.49 0.37 -18.13
N CYS A 34 10.45 1.29 -18.25
CA CYS A 34 11.57 1.14 -19.19
C CYS A 34 12.48 -0.06 -18.84
N SER A 35 13.50 -0.29 -19.66
CA SER A 35 14.42 -1.44 -19.51
C SER A 35 15.12 -1.54 -18.13
N SER A 36 15.25 -0.44 -17.41
CA SER A 36 15.77 -0.42 -16.03
C SER A 36 14.74 -0.79 -14.96
N GLY A 37 13.45 -0.87 -15.31
CA GLY A 37 12.37 -1.10 -14.36
C GLY A 37 12.48 -2.45 -13.64
N ALA A 38 12.91 -3.50 -14.34
CA ALA A 38 13.14 -4.80 -13.73
C ALA A 38 14.21 -4.76 -12.62
N THR A 39 15.30 -4.04 -12.86
CA THR A 39 16.39 -3.85 -11.88
C THR A 39 15.89 -3.05 -10.69
N GLN A 40 15.16 -1.95 -10.92
CA GLN A 40 14.58 -1.13 -9.85
C GLN A 40 13.61 -1.93 -8.96
N ILE A 41 12.77 -2.77 -9.57
CA ILE A 41 11.87 -3.65 -8.83
C ILE A 41 12.68 -4.68 -8.01
N ALA A 42 13.71 -5.31 -8.61
CA ALA A 42 14.55 -6.27 -7.90
C ALA A 42 15.24 -5.62 -6.70
N GLU A 43 15.85 -4.46 -6.87
CA GLU A 43 16.49 -3.70 -5.78
C GLU A 43 15.49 -3.30 -4.67
N ALA A 44 14.28 -2.88 -5.04
CA ALA A 44 13.24 -2.55 -4.07
C ALA A 44 12.83 -3.78 -3.23
N LEU A 45 12.71 -4.96 -3.86
CA LEU A 45 12.35 -6.21 -3.20
C LEU A 45 13.52 -6.85 -2.42
N GLU A 46 14.75 -6.52 -2.75
CA GLU A 46 15.95 -6.94 -1.99
C GLU A 46 16.17 -6.09 -0.73
N LYS A 47 15.63 -4.86 -0.69
CA LYS A 47 15.69 -4.04 0.52
C LYS A 47 14.86 -4.67 1.63
N LYS A 48 15.41 -4.69 2.85
CA LYS A 48 14.75 -5.29 4.05
C LYS A 48 13.49 -4.54 4.53
N GLN A 49 13.16 -3.42 3.94
CA GLN A 49 11.98 -2.63 4.32
C GLN A 49 10.78 -3.01 3.47
N ARG A 50 9.70 -3.44 4.15
CA ARG A 50 8.41 -3.63 3.51
C ARG A 50 7.88 -2.26 3.07
N PRO A 51 7.30 -2.13 1.86
CA PRO A 51 6.72 -0.87 1.43
C PRO A 51 5.61 -0.44 2.41
N SER A 52 5.69 0.80 2.84
CA SER A 52 4.65 1.46 3.63
C SER A 52 3.40 1.64 2.79
N VAL A 53 2.24 1.30 3.31
CA VAL A 53 0.96 1.42 2.61
C VAL A 53 0.00 2.26 3.43
N VAL A 54 -0.57 3.27 2.79
CA VAL A 54 -1.69 4.07 3.26
C VAL A 54 -2.91 3.68 2.45
N TRP A 55 -3.88 3.02 3.06
CA TRP A 55 -5.10 2.58 2.42
C TRP A 55 -6.28 3.41 2.90
N MET A 56 -6.81 4.22 2.00
CA MET A 56 -7.90 5.16 2.26
C MET A 56 -9.21 4.61 1.75
N HIS A 57 -10.26 4.69 2.58
CA HIS A 57 -11.63 4.42 2.20
C HIS A 57 -12.31 5.72 1.77
N LEU A 58 -12.90 5.73 0.60
CA LEU A 58 -13.61 6.88 0.05
C LEU A 58 -15.11 6.54 -0.10
N SER A 59 -15.76 6.94 -1.21
CA SER A 59 -17.16 6.54 -1.44
C SER A 59 -17.22 5.12 -1.98
N GLU A 60 -17.42 4.16 -1.07
CA GLU A 60 -17.38 2.74 -1.37
C GLU A 60 -18.17 1.90 -0.33
N CYS A 61 -18.19 0.59 -0.46
CA CYS A 61 -18.89 -0.35 0.40
C CYS A 61 -17.97 -1.29 1.20
N THR A 62 -16.66 -0.99 1.27
CA THR A 62 -15.61 -1.84 1.85
C THR A 62 -15.42 -3.19 1.13
N GLY A 63 -15.92 -3.30 -0.11
CA GLY A 63 -15.91 -4.53 -0.89
C GLY A 63 -14.54 -4.98 -1.31
N ASP A 64 -13.63 -4.05 -1.65
CA ASP A 64 -12.26 -4.36 -2.04
C ASP A 64 -11.45 -4.85 -0.82
N SER A 65 -11.58 -4.20 0.33
CA SER A 65 -11.00 -4.66 1.61
C SER A 65 -11.51 -6.04 1.99
N GLU A 66 -12.82 -6.30 1.90
CA GLU A 66 -13.42 -7.61 2.13
C GLU A 66 -12.87 -8.68 1.18
N SER A 67 -12.68 -8.33 -0.10
CA SER A 67 -12.09 -9.23 -1.09
C SER A 67 -10.64 -9.60 -0.72
N VAL A 68 -9.84 -8.62 -0.31
CA VAL A 68 -8.46 -8.84 0.15
C VAL A 68 -8.43 -9.70 1.42
N LEU A 69 -9.33 -9.48 2.37
CA LEU A 69 -9.44 -10.30 3.59
C LEU A 69 -9.75 -11.77 3.29
N ARG A 70 -10.46 -12.05 2.20
CA ARG A 70 -10.81 -13.41 1.73
C ARG A 70 -9.78 -14.03 0.80
N ALA A 71 -8.70 -13.32 0.47
CA ALA A 71 -7.66 -13.82 -0.43
C ALA A 71 -7.01 -15.10 0.14
N THR A 72 -6.84 -16.09 -0.71
CA THR A 72 -6.24 -17.38 -0.34
C THR A 72 -4.78 -17.50 -0.75
N LYS A 73 -4.34 -16.75 -1.79
CA LYS A 73 -2.96 -16.73 -2.27
C LYS A 73 -2.63 -15.35 -2.87
N PRO A 74 -1.84 -14.50 -2.17
CA PRO A 74 -1.40 -14.66 -0.78
C PRO A 74 -2.57 -14.49 0.21
N THR A 75 -2.45 -15.07 1.39
CA THR A 75 -3.40 -14.82 2.47
C THR A 75 -3.21 -13.41 3.04
N ILE A 76 -4.22 -12.84 3.67
CA ILE A 76 -4.13 -11.51 4.30
C ILE A 76 -2.97 -11.45 5.31
N SER A 77 -2.75 -12.50 6.08
CA SER A 77 -1.62 -12.55 7.02
C SER A 77 -0.27 -12.47 6.31
N GLN A 78 -0.11 -13.12 5.16
CA GLN A 78 1.11 -13.01 4.35
C GLN A 78 1.27 -11.58 3.77
N ILE A 79 0.18 -10.95 3.35
CA ILE A 79 0.21 -9.58 2.85
C ILE A 79 0.71 -8.63 3.94
N VAL A 80 0.02 -8.57 5.08
CA VAL A 80 0.29 -7.55 6.12
C VAL A 80 1.49 -7.87 7.01
N LEU A 81 1.88 -9.12 7.14
CA LEU A 81 3.01 -9.50 7.99
C LEU A 81 4.32 -9.64 7.22
N ASP A 82 4.26 -10.04 5.94
CA ASP A 82 5.44 -10.39 5.17
C ASP A 82 5.72 -9.44 4.00
N ILE A 83 4.67 -8.93 3.31
CA ILE A 83 4.82 -8.26 2.02
C ILE A 83 4.81 -6.74 2.18
N ILE A 84 3.83 -6.18 2.90
CA ILE A 84 3.68 -4.73 3.09
C ILE A 84 3.77 -4.34 4.56
N SER A 85 4.03 -3.06 4.82
CA SER A 85 3.77 -2.42 6.10
C SER A 85 2.45 -1.65 5.96
N LEU A 86 1.35 -2.23 6.43
CA LEU A 86 0.05 -1.57 6.39
C LEU A 86 -0.01 -0.56 7.52
N ASP A 87 0.41 0.67 7.24
CA ASP A 87 0.62 1.70 8.25
C ASP A 87 -0.66 2.50 8.54
N TYR A 88 -1.57 2.55 7.57
CA TYR A 88 -2.89 3.15 7.72
C TYR A 88 -3.94 2.37 6.92
N HIS A 89 -5.05 2.02 7.58
CA HIS A 89 -6.22 1.39 6.97
C HIS A 89 -7.43 1.59 7.88
N GLU A 90 -8.38 2.37 7.48
CA GLU A 90 -9.47 2.85 8.35
C GLU A 90 -10.27 1.75 9.03
N THR A 91 -10.46 0.60 8.38
CA THR A 91 -11.25 -0.52 8.91
C THR A 91 -10.42 -1.60 9.62
N LEU A 92 -9.13 -1.75 9.31
CA LEU A 92 -8.29 -2.82 9.87
C LEU A 92 -7.33 -2.35 10.97
N MET A 93 -7.05 -1.05 11.05
CA MET A 93 -6.14 -0.51 12.05
C MET A 93 -6.78 -0.50 13.45
N ALA A 94 -5.97 -0.69 14.50
CA ALA A 94 -6.44 -0.62 15.88
C ALA A 94 -6.75 0.83 16.36
N PRO A 95 -5.97 1.87 15.99
CA PRO A 95 -6.28 3.25 16.34
C PRO A 95 -7.61 3.71 15.74
N ALA A 96 -8.33 4.57 16.48
CA ALA A 96 -9.57 5.21 16.02
C ALA A 96 -9.58 6.70 16.38
N GLY A 97 -10.44 7.49 15.72
CA GLY A 97 -10.60 8.92 15.95
C GLY A 97 -9.29 9.70 15.82
N PHE A 98 -8.97 10.55 16.79
CA PHE A 98 -7.74 11.36 16.75
C PHE A 98 -6.44 10.56 16.69
N ALA A 99 -6.41 9.34 17.22
CA ALA A 99 -5.24 8.47 17.12
C ALA A 99 -5.02 7.95 15.69
N ALA A 100 -6.09 7.64 14.97
CA ALA A 100 -6.02 7.27 13.56
C ALA A 100 -5.53 8.44 12.70
N GLU A 101 -6.12 9.63 12.89
CA GLU A 101 -5.70 10.84 12.19
C GLU A 101 -4.23 11.17 12.44
N LYS A 102 -3.79 11.04 13.69
CA LYS A 102 -2.39 11.23 14.04
C LYS A 102 -1.48 10.23 13.31
N SER A 103 -1.87 8.97 13.20
CA SER A 103 -1.11 7.96 12.44
C SER A 103 -0.94 8.37 11.00
N LEU A 104 -2.02 8.83 10.33
CA LEU A 104 -1.94 9.33 8.97
C LEU A 104 -1.00 10.53 8.84
N GLN A 105 -1.16 11.53 9.71
CA GLN A 105 -0.31 12.73 9.68
C GLN A 105 1.16 12.41 9.93
N ASP A 106 1.47 11.49 10.82
CA ASP A 106 2.84 11.04 11.11
C ASP A 106 3.46 10.37 9.87
N ILE A 107 2.69 9.57 9.11
CA ILE A 107 3.15 8.96 7.87
C ILE A 107 3.43 10.04 6.80
N LEU A 108 2.47 10.93 6.56
CA LEU A 108 2.59 12.00 5.55
C LEU A 108 3.81 12.91 5.84
N LYS A 109 4.12 13.13 7.10
CA LYS A 109 5.25 13.94 7.53
C LYS A 109 6.59 13.22 7.45
N ASN A 110 6.64 11.97 7.92
CA ASN A 110 7.91 11.26 8.16
C ASN A 110 8.30 10.33 7.01
N LYS A 111 7.35 9.95 6.14
CA LYS A 111 7.57 9.02 5.02
C LYS A 111 7.20 9.65 3.67
N LYS A 112 7.38 10.94 3.53
CA LYS A 112 7.09 11.67 2.30
C LYS A 112 7.76 11.03 1.09
N GLY A 113 6.96 10.69 0.05
CA GLY A 113 7.45 10.01 -1.15
C GLY A 113 7.90 8.55 -0.93
N GLN A 114 7.64 7.96 0.24
CA GLN A 114 8.11 6.62 0.59
C GLN A 114 6.97 5.65 0.97
N TYR A 115 5.76 5.95 0.58
CA TYR A 115 4.61 5.08 0.79
C TYR A 115 3.81 4.90 -0.49
N LEU A 116 3.08 3.80 -0.57
CA LEU A 116 2.08 3.53 -1.59
C LEU A 116 0.72 3.97 -1.08
N ALA A 117 0.06 4.87 -1.78
CA ALA A 117 -1.32 5.25 -1.51
C ALA A 117 -2.28 4.34 -2.27
N VAL A 118 -3.18 3.69 -1.55
CA VAL A 118 -4.27 2.89 -2.09
C VAL A 118 -5.57 3.62 -1.79
N TYR A 119 -6.39 3.81 -2.80
CA TYR A 119 -7.71 4.44 -2.67
C TYR A 119 -8.78 3.43 -3.06
N GLU A 120 -9.63 3.07 -2.10
CA GLU A 120 -10.78 2.21 -2.30
C GLU A 120 -12.02 3.07 -2.55
N GLY A 121 -12.70 2.83 -3.70
CA GLY A 121 -13.90 3.55 -4.08
C GLY A 121 -13.67 4.80 -4.92
N ALA A 122 -14.68 5.65 -4.97
CA ALA A 122 -14.70 6.84 -5.80
C ALA A 122 -14.47 8.13 -5.00
N VAL A 123 -13.86 9.13 -5.64
CA VAL A 123 -13.73 10.48 -5.10
C VAL A 123 -14.91 11.32 -5.59
N PRO A 124 -15.92 11.64 -4.76
CA PRO A 124 -17.02 12.50 -5.17
C PRO A 124 -16.50 13.92 -5.37
N MET A 125 -16.74 14.45 -6.58
CA MET A 125 -16.25 15.79 -6.97
C MET A 125 -17.31 16.89 -6.83
N LYS A 126 -18.59 16.52 -6.83
CA LYS A 126 -19.71 17.46 -6.76
C LYS A 126 -19.69 18.21 -5.43
N ASP A 127 -20.07 19.47 -5.46
CA ASP A 127 -20.19 20.37 -4.30
C ASP A 127 -18.93 20.37 -3.40
N GLY A 128 -17.74 20.34 -4.02
CA GLY A 128 -16.46 20.32 -3.29
C GLY A 128 -16.13 19.01 -2.59
N GLY A 129 -16.86 17.93 -2.91
CA GLY A 129 -16.60 16.60 -2.36
C GLY A 129 -17.21 16.34 -0.98
N ILE A 130 -18.20 17.12 -0.58
CA ILE A 130 -18.84 17.04 0.75
C ILE A 130 -19.57 15.69 1.00
N TYR A 131 -19.81 14.90 -0.05
CA TYR A 131 -20.50 13.61 0.05
C TYR A 131 -19.63 12.46 0.60
N CYS A 132 -18.33 12.72 0.77
CA CYS A 132 -17.42 11.82 1.47
C CYS A 132 -16.45 12.68 2.29
N CYS A 133 -16.59 12.66 3.60
CA CYS A 133 -15.76 13.43 4.52
C CYS A 133 -15.23 12.52 5.63
N VAL A 134 -13.95 12.64 5.93
CA VAL A 134 -13.27 11.95 7.03
C VAL A 134 -12.54 13.01 7.86
N ALA A 135 -12.70 12.96 9.18
CA ALA A 135 -12.08 13.91 10.13
C ALA A 135 -12.31 15.39 9.78
N GLY A 136 -13.49 15.73 9.21
CA GLY A 136 -13.85 17.10 8.84
C GLY A 136 -13.25 17.58 7.52
N LYS A 137 -12.54 16.73 6.77
CA LYS A 137 -12.00 17.04 5.44
C LYS A 137 -12.76 16.29 4.37
N SER A 138 -12.96 16.90 3.20
CA SER A 138 -13.53 16.18 2.05
C SER A 138 -12.54 15.19 1.47
N ALA A 139 -13.05 14.13 0.81
CA ALA A 139 -12.24 13.14 0.11
C ALA A 139 -11.24 13.78 -0.86
N ILE A 140 -11.64 14.86 -1.56
CA ILE A 140 -10.77 15.62 -2.48
C ILE A 140 -9.56 16.22 -1.73
N GLN A 141 -9.79 16.79 -0.54
CA GLN A 141 -8.72 17.36 0.27
C GLN A 141 -7.76 16.28 0.75
N ILE A 142 -8.30 15.16 1.26
CA ILE A 142 -7.50 14.04 1.76
C ILE A 142 -6.66 13.42 0.64
N VAL A 143 -7.26 13.14 -0.53
CA VAL A 143 -6.53 12.60 -1.68
C VAL A 143 -5.39 13.52 -2.12
N LYS A 144 -5.63 14.84 -2.15
CA LYS A 144 -4.57 15.82 -2.47
C LYS A 144 -3.45 15.83 -1.43
N GLU A 145 -3.78 15.77 -0.14
CA GLU A 145 -2.78 15.72 0.93
C GLU A 145 -1.93 14.44 0.84
N VAL A 146 -2.59 13.29 0.68
CA VAL A 146 -1.90 12.00 0.56
C VAL A 146 -1.09 11.89 -0.74
N ALA A 147 -1.57 12.44 -1.85
CA ALA A 147 -0.82 12.43 -3.11
C ALA A 147 0.35 13.41 -3.15
N ALA A 148 0.36 14.42 -2.28
CA ALA A 148 1.45 15.39 -2.17
C ALA A 148 2.58 14.94 -1.22
N GLY A 149 2.31 13.93 -0.42
CA GLY A 149 3.29 13.30 0.51
C GLY A 149 4.04 12.20 -0.14
#